data_60148b4e7dfe5bb64747e1a42d21146c
#
_entry.id   60148b4e7dfe5bb64747e1a42d21146c
#
_cell.length_a   1.000
_cell.length_b   1.000
_cell.length_c   1.000
_cell.angle_alpha   90.00
_cell.angle_beta   90.00
_cell.angle_gamma   90.00
#
_symmetry.space_group_name_H-M   'P 1'
#
loop_
_entity.id
_entity.type
_entity.pdbx_description
1 polymer ?
#
loop_
_entity_poly.entity_id
_entity_poly.type
_entity_poly.pdbx_seq_one_letter_code
_entity_poly.pdbx_strand_id
1 'polypeptide(L)'
;MSDNLRRYRAIRDALKYAYPTPPTGHFARHLNTRAALISGIVGGKSTQLPQIAAQVPDASMPESRVKRFSRWFDNDSIREEVSFLPYAEVLLRHVALQTVVLVMDGSGVGRGCCALMRHVSSKGRALPLTWRVRQCPKGHWPEDLHIALVELVRTLIPEGTQVVFLGDGAFDGSTRQETMKEAGWWYACRTSKGNMVTWEDATFSVEELGACLKPGRLIELKEVQGTREAYGPVLLLCCWAKGHAEPLYLVRNRSSAEEAIEYYAKRFRLETFFSDQKSRGFNIQKSHLTDPQRLSRLLIAACLAYIWVIY
;
A
#
# COMPACT_ATOMS: atom_id res chain seq x y z
N MET A 1 -0.84 13.05 34.68
CA MET A 1 -1.07 13.43 33.27
C MET A 1 -1.85 12.32 32.61
N SER A 2 -2.98 12.58 31.95
CA SER A 2 -3.79 11.52 31.34
C SER A 2 -3.03 10.82 30.21
N ASP A 3 -3.31 9.53 29.99
CA ASP A 3 -2.66 8.74 28.91
C ASP A 3 -2.94 9.33 27.52
N ASN A 4 -4.11 9.92 27.32
CA ASN A 4 -4.46 10.64 26.09
C ASN A 4 -3.54 11.84 25.83
N LEU A 5 -3.20 12.61 26.88
CA LEU A 5 -2.31 13.77 26.75
C LEU A 5 -0.86 13.34 26.48
N ARG A 6 -0.41 12.26 27.12
CA ARG A 6 0.93 11.68 26.90
C ARG A 6 1.07 11.22 25.45
N ARG A 7 0.10 10.41 24.98
CA ARG A 7 0.05 9.91 23.59
C ARG A 7 0.02 11.06 22.59
N TYR A 8 -0.85 12.05 22.76
CA TYR A 8 -0.94 13.20 21.88
C TYR A 8 0.40 13.95 21.77
N ARG A 9 1.06 14.23 22.91
CA ARG A 9 2.36 14.93 22.92
C ARG A 9 3.44 14.11 22.20
N ALA A 10 3.54 12.83 22.48
CA ALA A 10 4.50 11.94 21.84
C ALA A 10 4.31 11.90 20.30
N ILE A 11 3.07 11.72 19.84
CA ILE A 11 2.75 11.74 18.41
C ILE A 11 3.08 13.10 17.79
N ARG A 12 2.65 14.20 18.41
CA ARG A 12 2.91 15.54 17.92
C ARG A 12 4.41 15.80 17.76
N ASP A 13 5.21 15.40 18.73
CA ASP A 13 6.65 15.63 18.71
C ASP A 13 7.34 14.72 17.68
N ALA A 14 6.91 13.46 17.56
CA ALA A 14 7.38 12.56 16.50
C ALA A 14 7.07 13.08 15.09
N LEU A 15 5.89 13.66 14.88
CA LEU A 15 5.53 14.23 13.57
C LEU A 15 6.44 15.36 13.12
N LYS A 16 7.06 16.10 14.03
CA LYS A 16 7.96 17.21 13.69
C LYS A 16 9.27 16.73 13.06
N TYR A 17 9.74 15.53 13.41
CA TYR A 17 11.03 15.01 12.92
C TYR A 17 11.08 14.75 11.42
N ALA A 18 9.92 14.62 10.76
CA ALA A 18 9.88 14.42 9.31
C ALA A 18 10.13 15.73 8.52
N TYR A 19 10.21 16.86 9.19
CA TYR A 19 10.40 18.16 8.52
C TYR A 19 11.76 18.75 8.85
N PRO A 20 12.53 19.22 7.85
CA PRO A 20 13.86 19.82 8.05
C PRO A 20 13.83 21.07 8.92
N THR A 21 12.74 21.84 8.84
CA THR A 21 12.50 23.04 9.64
C THR A 21 11.26 22.91 10.50
N PRO A 22 11.27 23.44 11.73
CA PRO A 22 10.10 23.39 12.60
C PRO A 22 8.87 24.02 11.93
N PRO A 23 7.72 23.33 11.91
CA PRO A 23 6.48 23.88 11.37
C PRO A 23 6.03 25.14 12.12
N THR A 24 5.67 26.21 11.40
CA THR A 24 5.19 27.47 11.93
C THR A 24 3.83 27.87 11.36
N GLY A 25 3.17 28.87 11.91
CA GLY A 25 1.95 29.47 11.39
C GLY A 25 0.80 28.48 11.15
N HIS A 26 0.22 28.52 9.98
CA HIS A 26 -0.89 27.64 9.59
C HIS A 26 -0.47 26.18 9.54
N PHE A 27 0.74 25.90 9.06
CA PHE A 27 1.25 24.53 8.97
C PHE A 27 1.38 23.88 10.35
N ALA A 28 1.87 24.61 11.36
CA ALA A 28 1.91 24.11 12.75
C ALA A 28 0.52 23.78 13.29
N ARG A 29 -0.49 24.59 12.96
CA ARG A 29 -1.89 24.32 13.34
C ARG A 29 -2.43 23.06 12.68
N HIS A 30 -2.15 22.84 11.41
CA HIS A 30 -2.53 21.62 10.69
C HIS A 30 -1.82 20.38 11.26
N LEU A 31 -0.52 20.49 11.60
CA LEU A 31 0.22 19.43 12.25
C LEU A 31 -0.36 19.06 13.62
N ASN A 32 -0.71 20.05 14.44
CA ASN A 32 -1.33 19.82 15.75
C ASN A 32 -2.70 19.13 15.60
N THR A 33 -3.51 19.54 14.61
CA THR A 33 -4.80 18.89 14.33
C THR A 33 -4.60 17.45 13.85
N ARG A 34 -3.62 17.21 13.00
CA ARG A 34 -3.24 15.85 12.54
C ARG A 34 -2.77 14.99 13.71
N ALA A 35 -1.93 15.51 14.62
CA ALA A 35 -1.52 14.81 15.83
C ALA A 35 -2.71 14.42 16.71
N ALA A 36 -3.69 15.32 16.83
CA ALA A 36 -4.92 15.06 17.57
C ALA A 36 -5.78 13.97 16.90
N LEU A 37 -5.91 14.00 15.55
CA LEU A 37 -6.58 12.96 14.77
C LEU A 37 -5.91 11.59 14.98
N ILE A 38 -4.59 11.50 14.81
CA ILE A 38 -3.83 10.27 14.99
C ILE A 38 -4.00 9.75 16.41
N SER A 39 -3.81 10.61 17.42
CA SER A 39 -3.98 10.24 18.84
C SER A 39 -5.39 9.75 19.15
N GLY A 40 -6.40 10.39 18.54
CA GLY A 40 -7.80 10.00 18.68
C GLY A 40 -8.12 8.67 18.00
N ILE A 41 -7.59 8.41 16.80
CA ILE A 41 -7.75 7.13 16.08
C ILE A 41 -7.12 5.99 16.88
N VAL A 42 -5.88 6.17 17.36
CA VAL A 42 -5.17 5.17 18.17
C VAL A 42 -5.94 4.88 19.47
N GLY A 43 -6.38 5.92 20.18
CA GLY A 43 -7.09 5.76 21.45
C GLY A 43 -8.50 5.20 21.34
N GLY A 44 -9.22 5.61 20.31
CA GLY A 44 -10.60 5.18 20.06
C GLY A 44 -10.72 3.94 19.19
N LYS A 45 -9.62 3.45 18.58
CA LYS A 45 -9.63 2.37 17.58
C LYS A 45 -10.71 2.58 16.51
N SER A 46 -10.88 3.81 16.07
CA SER A 46 -11.98 4.21 15.19
C SER A 46 -11.62 5.43 14.36
N THR A 47 -12.21 5.49 13.16
CA THR A 47 -12.17 6.68 12.29
C THR A 47 -13.47 7.50 12.33
N GLN A 48 -14.40 7.18 13.22
CA GLN A 48 -15.60 7.99 13.45
C GLN A 48 -15.25 9.27 14.21
N LEU A 49 -15.60 10.43 13.67
CA LEU A 49 -15.23 11.72 14.24
C LEU A 49 -15.65 11.91 15.71
N PRO A 50 -16.87 11.52 16.15
CA PRO A 50 -17.23 11.62 17.57
C PRO A 50 -16.33 10.78 18.48
N GLN A 51 -15.97 9.55 18.05
CA GLN A 51 -15.10 8.67 18.82
C GLN A 51 -13.65 9.21 18.87
N ILE A 52 -13.13 9.71 17.75
CA ILE A 52 -11.83 10.40 17.72
C ILE A 52 -11.85 11.59 18.67
N ALA A 53 -12.88 12.45 18.59
CA ALA A 53 -13.01 13.67 19.40
C ALA A 53 -13.05 13.37 20.90
N ALA A 54 -13.66 12.27 21.33
CA ALA A 54 -13.72 11.85 22.72
C ALA A 54 -12.35 11.49 23.32
N GLN A 55 -11.37 11.13 22.48
CA GLN A 55 -10.02 10.73 22.90
C GLN A 55 -9.00 11.89 22.91
N VAL A 56 -9.38 13.07 22.46
CA VAL A 56 -8.47 14.22 22.33
C VAL A 56 -8.38 14.97 23.67
N PRO A 57 -7.16 15.18 24.20
CA PRO A 57 -6.96 15.78 25.52
C PRO A 57 -6.89 17.31 25.46
N ASP A 58 -7.91 17.96 24.93
CA ASP A 58 -8.03 19.42 24.97
C ASP A 58 -9.30 19.87 25.70
N ALA A 59 -9.35 21.13 26.14
CA ALA A 59 -10.46 21.69 26.90
C ALA A 59 -11.68 22.08 26.03
N SER A 60 -11.61 21.93 24.71
CA SER A 60 -12.71 22.28 23.82
C SER A 60 -13.86 21.30 23.91
N MET A 61 -15.07 21.76 23.62
CA MET A 61 -16.26 20.90 23.60
C MET A 61 -16.16 19.83 22.50
N PRO A 62 -16.69 18.61 22.72
CA PRO A 62 -16.63 17.52 21.76
C PRO A 62 -17.12 17.90 20.35
N GLU A 63 -18.20 18.64 20.25
CA GLU A 63 -18.77 19.11 18.97
C GLU A 63 -17.82 20.06 18.24
N SER A 64 -17.09 20.90 18.98
CA SER A 64 -16.08 21.81 18.41
C SER A 64 -14.89 21.03 17.84
N ARG A 65 -14.49 19.93 18.50
CA ARG A 65 -13.44 19.03 18.00
C ARG A 65 -13.89 18.32 16.73
N VAL A 66 -15.12 17.80 16.68
CA VAL A 66 -15.71 17.18 15.49
C VAL A 66 -15.72 18.17 14.33
N LYS A 67 -16.19 19.41 14.55
CA LYS A 67 -16.18 20.47 13.53
C LYS A 67 -14.75 20.80 13.05
N ARG A 68 -13.78 20.86 13.96
CA ARG A 68 -12.36 21.08 13.62
C ARG A 68 -11.82 19.99 12.72
N PHE A 69 -12.10 18.72 13.02
CA PHE A 69 -11.67 17.58 12.21
C PHE A 69 -12.38 17.52 10.87
N SER A 70 -13.69 17.81 10.82
CA SER A 70 -14.41 17.91 9.55
C SER A 70 -13.79 18.97 8.64
N ARG A 71 -13.54 20.18 9.16
CA ARG A 71 -12.87 21.25 8.40
C ARG A 71 -11.46 20.88 7.94
N TRP A 72 -10.74 20.06 8.71
CA TRP A 72 -9.43 19.58 8.30
C TRP A 72 -9.54 18.63 7.11
N PHE A 73 -10.56 17.76 7.06
CA PHE A 73 -10.83 16.92 5.89
C PHE A 73 -11.37 17.71 4.68
N ASP A 74 -11.99 18.85 4.89
CA ASP A 74 -12.49 19.72 3.83
C ASP A 74 -11.43 20.69 3.28
N ASN A 75 -10.23 20.74 3.87
CA ASN A 75 -9.21 21.71 3.53
C ASN A 75 -8.28 21.19 2.42
N ASP A 76 -8.36 21.80 1.23
CA ASP A 76 -7.55 21.45 0.05
C ASP A 76 -6.05 21.72 0.22
N SER A 77 -5.63 22.50 1.22
CA SER A 77 -4.21 22.66 1.56
C SER A 77 -3.63 21.41 2.23
N ILE A 78 -4.46 20.48 2.70
CA ILE A 78 -4.03 19.21 3.28
C ILE A 78 -3.83 18.21 2.14
N ARG A 79 -2.61 18.10 1.66
CA ARG A 79 -2.21 17.22 0.57
C ARG A 79 -1.27 16.14 1.09
N GLU A 80 -1.28 14.98 0.42
CA GLU A 80 -0.42 13.83 0.73
C GLU A 80 1.06 14.21 0.66
N GLU A 81 1.45 14.98 -0.37
CA GLU A 81 2.83 15.38 -0.63
C GLU A 81 3.46 16.13 0.55
N VAL A 82 2.69 16.94 1.25
CA VAL A 82 3.18 17.73 2.39
C VAL A 82 2.91 17.03 3.72
N SER A 83 1.83 16.26 3.79
CA SER A 83 1.30 15.76 5.06
C SER A 83 1.61 14.30 5.34
N PHE A 84 2.07 13.53 4.34
CA PHE A 84 2.38 12.10 4.48
C PHE A 84 3.70 11.68 3.83
N LEU A 85 4.00 12.09 2.59
CA LEU A 85 5.19 11.65 1.88
C LEU A 85 6.52 11.90 2.63
N PRO A 86 6.71 13.00 3.41
CA PRO A 86 7.92 13.16 4.23
C PRO A 86 8.14 12.01 5.23
N TYR A 87 7.06 11.41 5.76
CA TYR A 87 7.17 10.25 6.65
C TYR A 87 7.45 8.97 5.87
N ALA A 88 6.85 8.81 4.69
CA ALA A 88 7.14 7.70 3.79
C ALA A 88 8.61 7.69 3.35
N GLU A 89 9.18 8.86 3.08
CA GLU A 89 10.59 9.03 2.75
C GLU A 89 11.51 8.62 3.92
N VAL A 90 11.24 9.11 5.13
CA VAL A 90 11.99 8.73 6.33
C VAL A 90 11.90 7.21 6.55
N LEU A 91 10.71 6.63 6.40
CA LEU A 91 10.51 5.18 6.51
C LEU A 91 11.33 4.42 5.47
N LEU A 92 11.29 4.83 4.21
CA LEU A 92 12.05 4.19 3.13
C LEU A 92 13.55 4.26 3.36
N ARG A 93 14.09 5.37 3.82
CA ARG A 93 15.51 5.50 4.17
C ARG A 93 15.94 4.47 5.24
N HIS A 94 15.08 4.18 6.22
CA HIS A 94 15.37 3.16 7.23
C HIS A 94 15.28 1.74 6.68
N VAL A 95 14.34 1.46 5.78
CA VAL A 95 14.15 0.14 5.19
C VAL A 95 15.17 -0.14 4.09
N ALA A 96 15.66 0.89 3.40
CA ALA A 96 16.60 0.79 2.28
C ALA A 96 18.01 0.27 2.63
N LEU A 97 18.30 0.10 3.93
CA LEU A 97 19.50 -0.63 4.39
C LEU A 97 19.47 -2.13 4.01
N GLN A 98 18.35 -2.62 3.55
CA GLN A 98 18.11 -3.96 3.04
C GLN A 98 17.34 -3.88 1.71
N THR A 99 17.06 -5.02 1.08
CA THR A 99 16.18 -5.07 -0.09
C THR A 99 14.80 -4.52 0.25
N VAL A 100 14.38 -3.48 -0.45
CA VAL A 100 13.05 -2.88 -0.31
C VAL A 100 12.03 -3.74 -1.04
N VAL A 101 11.08 -4.31 -0.31
CA VAL A 101 9.99 -5.11 -0.87
C VAL A 101 8.74 -4.25 -0.94
N LEU A 102 8.34 -3.89 -2.15
CA LEU A 102 7.14 -3.09 -2.42
C LEU A 102 5.96 -3.99 -2.77
N VAL A 103 4.79 -3.63 -2.25
CA VAL A 103 3.53 -4.32 -2.55
C VAL A 103 2.49 -3.29 -2.97
N MET A 104 1.70 -3.58 -4.00
CA MET A 104 0.58 -2.74 -4.41
C MET A 104 -0.69 -3.56 -4.52
N ASP A 105 -1.81 -3.01 -4.05
CA ASP A 105 -3.13 -3.61 -4.18
C ASP A 105 -4.22 -2.56 -3.97
N GLY A 106 -5.44 -2.88 -4.42
CA GLY A 106 -6.64 -2.05 -4.26
C GLY A 106 -7.58 -2.58 -3.20
N SER A 107 -8.21 -1.68 -2.44
CA SER A 107 -9.21 -2.08 -1.45
C SER A 107 -10.31 -1.03 -1.29
N GLY A 108 -11.54 -1.47 -0.99
CA GLY A 108 -12.60 -0.57 -0.58
C GLY A 108 -12.28 0.09 0.77
N VAL A 109 -12.39 1.41 0.86
CA VAL A 109 -12.01 2.20 2.06
C VAL A 109 -13.13 3.05 2.63
N GLY A 110 -14.26 3.17 1.93
CA GLY A 110 -15.40 3.95 2.35
C GLY A 110 -16.63 3.59 1.53
N ARG A 111 -17.72 4.35 1.69
CA ARG A 111 -18.96 4.13 0.93
C ARG A 111 -18.76 4.46 -0.54
N GLY A 112 -18.67 3.42 -1.39
CA GLY A 112 -18.48 3.57 -2.83
C GLY A 112 -17.09 4.05 -3.25
N CYS A 113 -16.12 4.12 -2.32
CA CYS A 113 -14.75 4.50 -2.63
C CYS A 113 -13.78 3.33 -2.46
N CYS A 114 -12.79 3.29 -3.34
CA CYS A 114 -11.66 2.38 -3.29
C CYS A 114 -10.35 3.18 -3.21
N ALA A 115 -9.36 2.61 -2.54
CA ALA A 115 -7.99 3.10 -2.55
C ALA A 115 -7.08 2.07 -3.23
N LEU A 116 -6.28 2.52 -4.19
CA LEU A 116 -5.11 1.81 -4.68
C LEU A 116 -3.93 2.27 -3.84
N MET A 117 -3.27 1.37 -3.15
CA MET A 117 -2.26 1.71 -2.16
C MET A 117 -0.95 0.98 -2.43
N ARG A 118 0.17 1.69 -2.24
CA ARG A 118 1.49 1.12 -2.26
C ARG A 118 2.07 1.07 -0.87
N HIS A 119 2.70 -0.06 -0.55
CA HIS A 119 3.28 -0.34 0.76
C HIS A 119 4.71 -0.83 0.63
N VAL A 120 5.48 -0.66 1.68
CA VAL A 120 6.74 -1.38 1.88
C VAL A 120 6.54 -2.47 2.93
N SER A 121 7.07 -3.65 2.65
CA SER A 121 7.07 -4.75 3.61
C SER A 121 8.25 -4.60 4.58
N SER A 122 7.96 -4.46 5.87
CA SER A 122 8.96 -4.34 6.93
C SER A 122 8.51 -5.07 8.19
N LYS A 123 9.43 -5.80 8.85
CA LYS A 123 9.19 -6.51 10.13
C LYS A 123 7.88 -7.31 10.18
N GLY A 124 7.54 -8.00 9.09
CA GLY A 124 6.31 -8.79 9.01
C GLY A 124 5.02 -7.99 8.77
N ARG A 125 5.10 -6.71 8.48
CA ARG A 125 3.96 -5.82 8.22
C ARG A 125 4.09 -5.12 6.86
N ALA A 126 2.95 -4.70 6.31
CA ALA A 126 2.90 -3.81 5.17
C ALA A 126 2.66 -2.38 5.68
N LEU A 127 3.60 -1.48 5.39
CA LEU A 127 3.53 -0.08 5.83
C LEU A 127 3.19 0.80 4.63
N PRO A 128 2.17 1.66 4.72
CA PRO A 128 1.71 2.47 3.61
C PRO A 128 2.75 3.52 3.21
N LEU A 129 2.91 3.73 1.90
CA LEU A 129 3.80 4.73 1.32
C LEU A 129 3.03 5.82 0.57
N THR A 130 2.02 5.44 -0.19
CA THR A 130 1.20 6.37 -0.97
C THR A 130 -0.08 5.68 -1.45
N TRP A 131 -1.07 6.45 -1.91
CA TRP A 131 -2.35 5.93 -2.41
C TRP A 131 -2.99 6.85 -3.43
N ARG A 132 -4.00 6.28 -4.12
CA ARG A 132 -5.00 7.04 -4.87
C ARG A 132 -6.38 6.59 -4.45
N VAL A 133 -7.29 7.53 -4.20
CA VAL A 133 -8.68 7.24 -3.83
C VAL A 133 -9.60 7.73 -4.94
N ARG A 134 -10.58 6.89 -5.31
CA ARG A 134 -11.63 7.28 -6.25
C ARG A 134 -12.96 6.62 -5.90
N GLN A 135 -14.03 7.14 -6.44
CA GLN A 135 -15.28 6.41 -6.49
C GLN A 135 -15.14 5.25 -7.49
N CYS A 136 -15.50 4.05 -7.08
CA CYS A 136 -15.53 2.90 -7.96
C CYS A 136 -16.57 1.86 -7.50
N PRO A 137 -17.34 1.30 -8.41
CA PRO A 137 -18.31 0.25 -8.07
C PRO A 137 -17.65 -1.09 -7.74
N LYS A 138 -16.51 -1.42 -8.29
CA LYS A 138 -15.57 -2.52 -7.97
C LYS A 138 -14.39 -2.55 -8.96
N GLY A 139 -13.21 -2.65 -8.42
CA GLY A 139 -12.08 -3.51 -8.80
C GLY A 139 -11.11 -3.02 -9.86
N HIS A 140 -11.45 -2.52 -11.01
CA HIS A 140 -10.42 -2.27 -12.04
C HIS A 140 -9.88 -0.83 -11.95
N TRP A 141 -8.58 -0.72 -11.66
CA TRP A 141 -7.87 0.56 -11.69
C TRP A 141 -7.25 0.80 -13.06
N PRO A 142 -7.35 2.03 -13.61
CA PRO A 142 -6.63 2.41 -14.82
C PRO A 142 -5.12 2.20 -14.66
N GLU A 143 -4.48 1.78 -15.73
CA GLU A 143 -3.06 1.45 -15.73
C GLU A 143 -2.15 2.65 -15.43
N ASP A 144 -2.54 3.82 -15.94
CA ASP A 144 -1.85 5.09 -15.70
C ASP A 144 -1.72 5.43 -14.21
N LEU A 145 -2.73 5.10 -13.40
CA LEU A 145 -2.66 5.29 -11.95
C LEU A 145 -1.68 4.33 -11.27
N HIS A 146 -1.57 3.10 -11.78
CA HIS A 146 -0.54 2.17 -11.30
C HIS A 146 0.86 2.70 -11.60
N ILE A 147 1.10 3.15 -12.83
CA ILE A 147 2.37 3.71 -13.27
C ILE A 147 2.70 4.97 -12.46
N ALA A 148 1.76 5.90 -12.30
CA ALA A 148 1.96 7.11 -11.52
C ALA A 148 2.37 6.83 -10.06
N LEU A 149 1.81 5.77 -9.44
CA LEU A 149 2.23 5.36 -8.10
C LEU A 149 3.62 4.69 -8.09
N VAL A 150 4.00 3.97 -9.17
CA VAL A 150 5.36 3.41 -9.32
C VAL A 150 6.36 4.56 -9.38
N GLU A 151 6.15 5.52 -10.26
CA GLU A 151 7.03 6.66 -10.45
C GLU A 151 7.15 7.52 -9.19
N LEU A 152 6.03 7.78 -8.50
CA LEU A 152 6.07 8.53 -7.25
C LEU A 152 6.96 7.84 -6.20
N VAL A 153 6.80 6.53 -6.01
CA VAL A 153 7.62 5.81 -5.01
C VAL A 153 9.08 5.72 -5.46
N ARG A 154 9.33 5.64 -6.77
CA ARG A 154 10.70 5.67 -7.32
C ARG A 154 11.46 6.93 -6.88
N THR A 155 10.81 8.09 -6.86
CA THR A 155 11.44 9.34 -6.40
C THR A 155 11.75 9.38 -4.90
N LEU A 156 11.12 8.51 -4.10
CA LEU A 156 11.32 8.45 -2.65
C LEU A 156 12.36 7.41 -2.22
N ILE A 157 12.70 6.47 -3.10
CA ILE A 157 13.65 5.40 -2.79
C ILE A 157 15.08 5.94 -2.94
N PRO A 158 15.95 5.74 -1.95
CA PRO A 158 17.35 6.13 -2.05
C PRO A 158 18.04 5.45 -3.24
N GLU A 159 18.94 6.18 -3.90
CA GLU A 159 19.72 5.67 -5.02
C GLU A 159 20.53 4.43 -4.63
N GLY A 160 20.70 3.49 -5.56
CA GLY A 160 21.42 2.23 -5.32
C GLY A 160 20.65 1.18 -4.51
N THR A 161 19.42 1.49 -4.07
CA THR A 161 18.60 0.53 -3.30
C THR A 161 18.09 -0.60 -4.20
N GLN A 162 18.29 -1.84 -3.76
CA GLN A 162 17.67 -3.00 -4.41
C GLN A 162 16.18 -3.04 -4.09
N VAL A 163 15.35 -3.14 -5.12
CA VAL A 163 13.88 -3.16 -4.98
C VAL A 163 13.30 -4.43 -5.58
N VAL A 164 12.35 -5.01 -4.87
CA VAL A 164 11.49 -6.12 -5.34
C VAL A 164 10.04 -5.66 -5.28
N PHE A 165 9.35 -5.67 -6.41
CA PHE A 165 7.93 -5.35 -6.51
C PHE A 165 7.08 -6.61 -6.55
N LEU A 166 6.00 -6.64 -5.78
CA LEU A 166 5.04 -7.73 -5.71
C LEU A 166 3.65 -7.21 -6.07
N GLY A 167 3.02 -7.83 -7.06
CA GLY A 167 1.67 -7.49 -7.52
C GLY A 167 0.75 -8.71 -7.60
N ASP A 168 -0.56 -8.47 -7.54
CA ASP A 168 -1.55 -9.48 -7.89
C ASP A 168 -1.76 -9.55 -9.42
N GLY A 169 -2.79 -10.30 -9.87
CA GLY A 169 -3.07 -10.46 -11.30
C GLY A 169 -3.46 -9.18 -12.04
N ALA A 170 -3.67 -8.06 -11.34
CA ALA A 170 -3.86 -6.77 -11.97
C ALA A 170 -2.54 -6.10 -12.40
N PHE A 171 -1.39 -6.71 -12.07
CA PHE A 171 -0.05 -6.15 -12.33
C PHE A 171 0.76 -6.95 -13.36
N ASP A 172 0.14 -7.88 -14.06
CA ASP A 172 0.78 -8.68 -15.12
C ASP A 172 0.75 -8.02 -16.51
N GLY A 173 0.29 -6.76 -16.62
CA GLY A 173 0.30 -5.99 -17.86
C GLY A 173 1.73 -5.60 -18.30
N SER A 174 1.95 -5.61 -19.63
CA SER A 174 3.24 -5.34 -20.26
C SER A 174 3.84 -3.98 -19.89
N THR A 175 3.06 -2.91 -19.97
CA THR A 175 3.51 -1.54 -19.64
C THR A 175 4.00 -1.42 -18.18
N ARG A 176 3.30 -2.07 -17.24
CA ARG A 176 3.71 -2.07 -15.82
C ARG A 176 5.00 -2.81 -15.58
N GLN A 177 5.16 -3.95 -16.24
CA GLN A 177 6.39 -4.73 -16.15
C GLN A 177 7.57 -3.98 -16.76
N GLU A 178 7.37 -3.30 -17.90
CA GLU A 178 8.40 -2.46 -18.52
C GLU A 178 8.79 -1.28 -17.62
N THR A 179 7.81 -0.58 -17.03
CA THR A 179 8.10 0.49 -16.06
C THR A 179 8.97 0.02 -14.90
N MET A 180 8.71 -1.19 -14.37
CA MET A 180 9.53 -1.76 -13.30
C MET A 180 10.93 -2.16 -13.77
N LYS A 181 11.06 -2.67 -15.00
CA LYS A 181 12.33 -3.03 -15.62
C LYS A 181 13.18 -1.78 -15.89
N GLU A 182 12.57 -0.71 -16.43
CA GLU A 182 13.22 0.59 -16.63
C GLU A 182 13.68 1.23 -15.31
N ALA A 183 12.94 1.01 -14.23
CA ALA A 183 13.34 1.42 -12.89
C ALA A 183 14.48 0.55 -12.30
N GLY A 184 14.92 -0.50 -13.00
CA GLY A 184 15.93 -1.46 -12.49
C GLY A 184 15.40 -2.35 -11.37
N TRP A 185 14.10 -2.47 -11.20
CA TRP A 185 13.48 -3.23 -10.12
C TRP A 185 13.27 -4.70 -10.50
N TRP A 186 13.41 -5.57 -9.52
CA TRP A 186 12.93 -6.94 -9.63
C TRP A 186 11.43 -6.95 -9.39
N TYR A 187 10.72 -7.86 -10.05
CA TYR A 187 9.30 -8.04 -9.78
C TYR A 187 8.91 -9.53 -9.80
N ALA A 188 7.86 -9.84 -9.04
CA ALA A 188 7.11 -11.08 -9.10
C ALA A 188 5.62 -10.73 -9.01
N CYS A 189 4.90 -10.88 -10.11
CA CYS A 189 3.48 -10.55 -10.22
C CYS A 189 2.68 -11.81 -10.54
N ARG A 190 1.55 -11.99 -9.84
CA ARG A 190 0.61 -13.07 -10.19
C ARG A 190 0.08 -12.79 -11.59
N THR A 191 0.01 -13.83 -12.41
CA THR A 191 -0.64 -13.75 -13.71
C THR A 191 -1.91 -14.58 -13.73
N SER A 192 -2.85 -14.22 -14.63
CA SER A 192 -4.10 -14.95 -14.79
C SER A 192 -3.86 -16.28 -15.48
N LYS A 193 -4.54 -17.32 -15.02
CA LYS A 193 -4.48 -18.65 -15.60
C LYS A 193 -4.93 -18.71 -17.07
N GLY A 194 -5.85 -17.81 -17.47
CA GLY A 194 -6.31 -17.71 -18.85
C GLY A 194 -5.38 -16.94 -19.80
N ASN A 195 -4.27 -16.37 -19.32
CA ASN A 195 -3.31 -15.69 -20.17
C ASN A 195 -2.60 -16.69 -21.07
N MET A 196 -2.52 -16.31 -22.37
CA MET A 196 -1.80 -17.10 -23.37
C MET A 196 -0.34 -16.66 -23.42
N VAL A 197 0.54 -17.63 -23.51
CA VAL A 197 1.99 -17.42 -23.60
C VAL A 197 2.59 -18.24 -24.71
N THR A 198 3.67 -17.75 -25.30
CA THR A 198 4.50 -18.49 -26.26
C THR A 198 5.83 -18.82 -25.60
N TRP A 199 6.22 -20.08 -25.65
CA TRP A 199 7.49 -20.58 -25.20
C TRP A 199 8.06 -21.54 -26.24
N GLU A 200 9.28 -21.25 -26.73
CA GLU A 200 9.82 -21.87 -27.93
C GLU A 200 8.80 -21.73 -29.11
N ASP A 201 8.39 -22.82 -29.73
CA ASP A 201 7.42 -22.82 -30.83
C ASP A 201 5.99 -23.16 -30.40
N ALA A 202 5.74 -23.29 -29.07
CA ALA A 202 4.44 -23.66 -28.55
C ALA A 202 3.71 -22.46 -27.95
N THR A 203 2.41 -22.32 -28.25
CA THR A 203 1.51 -21.36 -27.63
C THR A 203 0.45 -22.09 -26.81
N PHE A 204 0.33 -21.73 -25.52
CA PHE A 204 -0.60 -22.37 -24.59
C PHE A 204 -1.08 -21.40 -23.52
N SER A 205 -2.15 -21.75 -22.82
CA SER A 205 -2.59 -20.99 -21.66
C SER A 205 -1.75 -21.32 -20.42
N VAL A 206 -1.61 -20.36 -19.51
CA VAL A 206 -0.90 -20.60 -18.24
C VAL A 206 -1.58 -21.70 -17.42
N GLU A 207 -2.91 -21.91 -17.57
CA GLU A 207 -3.67 -22.98 -16.93
C GLU A 207 -3.24 -24.37 -17.42
N GLU A 208 -2.93 -24.53 -18.70
CA GLU A 208 -2.44 -25.80 -19.27
C GLU A 208 -1.10 -26.21 -18.65
N LEU A 209 -0.21 -25.22 -18.38
CA LEU A 209 1.03 -25.47 -17.63
C LEU A 209 0.75 -25.97 -16.22
N GLY A 210 -0.26 -25.36 -15.55
CA GLY A 210 -0.69 -25.76 -14.22
C GLY A 210 -1.28 -27.17 -14.15
N ALA A 211 -2.00 -27.58 -15.21
CA ALA A 211 -2.59 -28.91 -15.32
C ALA A 211 -1.53 -30.03 -15.37
N CYS A 212 -0.31 -29.72 -15.81
CA CYS A 212 0.82 -30.66 -15.81
C CYS A 212 1.46 -30.84 -14.41
N LEU A 213 1.09 -30.02 -13.40
CA LEU A 213 1.68 -30.02 -12.08
C LEU A 213 0.95 -30.92 -11.08
N LYS A 214 1.69 -31.45 -10.13
CA LYS A 214 1.15 -32.08 -8.93
C LYS A 214 1.43 -31.22 -7.70
N PRO A 215 0.59 -31.27 -6.64
CA PRO A 215 0.86 -30.56 -5.38
C PRO A 215 2.28 -30.86 -4.84
N GLY A 216 2.98 -29.81 -4.45
CA GLY A 216 4.36 -29.86 -3.99
C GLY A 216 5.42 -29.78 -5.10
N ARG A 217 5.03 -29.50 -6.33
CA ARG A 217 5.93 -29.31 -7.47
C ARG A 217 5.89 -27.90 -8.03
N LEU A 218 6.94 -27.55 -8.78
CA LEU A 218 7.01 -26.30 -9.55
C LEU A 218 7.57 -26.57 -10.96
N ILE A 219 7.21 -25.71 -11.90
CA ILE A 219 7.78 -25.62 -13.24
C ILE A 219 8.21 -24.17 -13.45
N GLU A 220 9.40 -23.97 -13.97
CA GLU A 220 9.93 -22.68 -14.40
C GLU A 220 10.21 -22.73 -15.90
N LEU A 221 9.65 -21.76 -16.63
CA LEU A 221 9.95 -21.52 -18.03
C LEU A 221 10.70 -20.20 -18.17
N LYS A 222 11.76 -20.21 -18.96
CA LYS A 222 12.57 -19.03 -19.30
C LYS A 222 12.24 -18.57 -20.70
N GLU A 223 12.53 -17.31 -21.00
CA GLU A 223 12.33 -16.71 -22.34
C GLU A 223 10.87 -16.83 -22.83
N VAL A 224 9.90 -16.71 -21.92
CA VAL A 224 8.47 -16.77 -22.24
C VAL A 224 8.01 -15.42 -22.76
N GLN A 225 7.19 -15.42 -23.82
CA GLN A 225 6.54 -14.24 -24.35
C GLN A 225 5.03 -14.30 -24.10
N GLY A 226 4.45 -13.21 -23.62
CA GLY A 226 3.00 -13.04 -23.58
C GLY A 226 2.49 -12.82 -25.00
N THR A 227 1.43 -13.54 -25.41
CA THR A 227 0.87 -13.39 -26.76
C THR A 227 0.19 -12.03 -26.94
N ARG A 228 -0.35 -11.46 -25.87
CA ARG A 228 -0.92 -10.12 -25.89
C ARG A 228 0.23 -9.12 -25.87
N GLU A 229 0.34 -8.30 -26.91
CA GLU A 229 1.39 -7.28 -27.11
C GLU A 229 2.82 -7.84 -27.29
N ALA A 230 2.98 -9.16 -27.50
CA ALA A 230 4.27 -9.83 -27.66
C ALA A 230 5.32 -9.43 -26.59
N TYR A 231 4.88 -9.21 -25.35
CA TYR A 231 5.75 -8.77 -24.27
C TYR A 231 6.63 -9.91 -23.73
N GLY A 232 7.88 -9.60 -23.58
CA GLY A 232 8.89 -10.53 -23.08
C GLY A 232 10.30 -10.18 -23.58
N PRO A 233 11.28 -11.07 -23.35
CA PRO A 233 11.14 -12.32 -22.63
C PRO A 233 11.02 -12.12 -21.10
N VAL A 234 10.21 -12.97 -20.48
CA VAL A 234 10.02 -13.03 -19.02
C VAL A 234 10.25 -14.45 -18.48
N LEU A 235 10.36 -14.56 -17.16
CA LEU A 235 10.38 -15.86 -16.49
C LEU A 235 8.96 -16.18 -15.99
N LEU A 236 8.41 -17.31 -16.40
CA LEU A 236 7.13 -17.82 -15.92
C LEU A 236 7.37 -18.93 -14.91
N LEU A 237 6.81 -18.77 -13.71
CA LEU A 237 6.85 -19.77 -12.65
C LEU A 237 5.43 -20.26 -12.36
N CYS A 238 5.24 -21.55 -12.44
CA CYS A 238 4.05 -22.23 -11.94
C CYS A 238 4.43 -23.06 -10.72
N CYS A 239 3.84 -22.83 -9.56
CA CYS A 239 4.10 -23.63 -8.37
C CYS A 239 2.81 -24.04 -7.68
N TRP A 240 2.71 -25.30 -7.27
CA TRP A 240 1.56 -25.82 -6.54
C TRP A 240 1.98 -26.23 -5.13
N ALA A 241 1.77 -25.35 -4.16
CA ALA A 241 2.07 -25.65 -2.77
C ALA A 241 1.12 -26.72 -2.22
N LYS A 242 1.64 -27.62 -1.37
CA LYS A 242 0.83 -28.64 -0.70
C LYS A 242 -0.28 -27.98 0.13
N GLY A 243 -1.50 -28.50 0.06
CA GLY A 243 -2.65 -27.97 0.78
C GLY A 243 -3.38 -26.81 0.09
N HIS A 244 -2.91 -26.33 -1.06
CA HIS A 244 -3.62 -25.35 -1.88
C HIS A 244 -4.49 -26.03 -2.95
N ALA A 245 -5.65 -25.42 -3.23
CA ALA A 245 -6.62 -25.97 -4.19
C ALA A 245 -6.14 -25.84 -5.65
N GLU A 246 -5.33 -24.83 -5.96
CA GLU A 246 -4.84 -24.53 -7.31
C GLU A 246 -3.39 -24.04 -7.30
N PRO A 247 -2.68 -24.14 -8.44
CA PRO A 247 -1.34 -23.59 -8.60
C PRO A 247 -1.31 -22.07 -8.51
N LEU A 248 -0.17 -21.53 -8.09
CA LEU A 248 0.19 -20.11 -8.20
C LEU A 248 1.01 -19.89 -9.47
N TYR A 249 0.66 -18.89 -10.24
CA TYR A 249 1.34 -18.49 -11.47
C TYR A 249 1.98 -17.12 -11.29
N LEU A 250 3.29 -17.01 -11.50
CA LEU A 250 4.05 -15.77 -11.36
C LEU A 250 4.81 -15.46 -12.64
N VAL A 251 4.68 -14.22 -13.09
CA VAL A 251 5.58 -13.62 -14.08
C VAL A 251 6.61 -12.78 -13.33
N ARG A 252 7.88 -12.93 -13.69
CA ARG A 252 9.00 -12.30 -13.01
C ARG A 252 10.16 -12.00 -13.97
N ASN A 253 11.06 -11.09 -13.59
CA ASN A 253 12.22 -10.72 -14.41
C ASN A 253 13.56 -11.21 -13.83
N ARG A 254 13.61 -11.59 -12.57
CA ARG A 254 14.83 -12.02 -11.88
C ARG A 254 14.49 -12.85 -10.64
N SER A 255 15.53 -13.31 -9.94
CA SER A 255 15.54 -14.22 -8.78
C SER A 255 15.40 -15.70 -9.12
N SER A 256 15.77 -16.57 -8.18
CA SER A 256 15.46 -17.99 -8.29
C SER A 256 13.95 -18.23 -8.11
N ALA A 257 13.48 -19.42 -8.47
CA ALA A 257 12.08 -19.79 -8.26
C ALA A 257 11.70 -19.75 -6.76
N GLU A 258 12.60 -20.25 -5.91
CA GLU A 258 12.44 -20.30 -4.46
C GLU A 258 12.36 -18.88 -3.85
N GLU A 259 13.29 -18.00 -4.24
CA GLU A 259 13.28 -16.60 -3.81
C GLU A 259 12.01 -15.88 -4.25
N ALA A 260 11.54 -16.12 -5.49
CA ALA A 260 10.32 -15.51 -5.98
C ALA A 260 9.09 -15.92 -5.17
N ILE A 261 9.00 -17.22 -4.79
CA ILE A 261 7.92 -17.72 -3.93
C ILE A 261 8.01 -17.10 -2.54
N GLU A 262 9.21 -17.04 -1.96
CA GLU A 262 9.45 -16.45 -0.64
C GLU A 262 9.09 -14.95 -0.62
N TYR A 263 9.51 -14.20 -1.63
CA TYR A 263 9.11 -12.80 -1.77
C TYR A 263 7.61 -12.66 -1.94
N TYR A 264 7.01 -13.45 -2.85
CA TYR A 264 5.58 -13.33 -3.14
C TYR A 264 4.72 -13.64 -1.91
N ALA A 265 5.14 -14.54 -1.04
CA ALA A 265 4.47 -14.80 0.24
C ALA A 265 4.37 -13.54 1.14
N LYS A 266 5.30 -12.58 0.99
CA LYS A 266 5.26 -11.32 1.73
C LYS A 266 4.09 -10.41 1.30
N ARG A 267 3.48 -10.64 0.13
CA ARG A 267 2.30 -9.89 -0.35
C ARG A 267 1.10 -10.02 0.59
N PHE A 268 0.92 -11.18 1.21
CA PHE A 268 -0.20 -11.43 2.14
C PHE A 268 -0.20 -10.51 3.37
N ARG A 269 0.92 -9.85 3.68
CA ARG A 269 0.99 -8.83 4.75
C ARG A 269 0.09 -7.62 4.48
N LEU A 270 -0.23 -7.37 3.22
CA LEU A 270 -1.13 -6.30 2.80
C LEU A 270 -2.58 -6.59 3.18
N GLU A 271 -3.00 -7.84 3.14
CA GLU A 271 -4.33 -8.27 3.59
C GLU A 271 -4.51 -8.00 5.08
N THR A 272 -3.46 -8.21 5.88
CA THR A 272 -3.44 -7.85 7.31
C THR A 272 -3.60 -6.34 7.48
N PHE A 273 -2.86 -5.52 6.73
CA PHE A 273 -3.01 -4.06 6.78
C PHE A 273 -4.44 -3.63 6.47
N PHE A 274 -5.03 -4.10 5.36
CA PHE A 274 -6.40 -3.74 5.03
C PHE A 274 -7.42 -4.23 6.07
N SER A 275 -7.20 -5.38 6.68
CA SER A 275 -8.03 -5.89 7.76
C SER A 275 -7.93 -5.00 9.01
N ASP A 276 -6.73 -4.52 9.37
CA ASP A 276 -6.49 -3.62 10.49
C ASP A 276 -7.07 -2.21 10.24
N GLN A 277 -7.06 -1.73 8.99
CA GLN A 277 -7.74 -0.49 8.63
C GLN A 277 -9.28 -0.62 8.70
N LYS A 278 -9.82 -1.81 8.49
CA LYS A 278 -11.25 -2.12 8.51
C LYS A 278 -11.70 -2.63 9.88
N SER A 279 -12.35 -3.77 9.91
CA SER A 279 -13.09 -4.30 11.06
C SER A 279 -12.23 -4.74 12.24
N ARG A 280 -10.98 -5.10 12.02
CA ARG A 280 -10.08 -5.53 13.11
C ARG A 280 -9.41 -4.37 13.86
N GLY A 281 -9.42 -3.17 13.29
CA GLY A 281 -8.71 -2.03 13.88
C GLY A 281 -9.51 -0.74 13.80
N PHE A 282 -9.21 0.11 12.81
CA PHE A 282 -9.68 1.51 12.79
C PHE A 282 -11.09 1.72 12.22
N ASN A 283 -11.72 0.68 11.65
CA ASN A 283 -13.08 0.75 11.11
C ASN A 283 -13.28 1.86 10.07
N ILE A 284 -12.36 2.00 9.10
CA ILE A 284 -12.35 3.11 8.14
C ILE A 284 -13.67 3.26 7.36
N GLN A 285 -14.35 2.14 7.07
CA GLN A 285 -15.65 2.14 6.40
C GLN A 285 -16.77 2.78 7.25
N LYS A 286 -16.58 2.91 8.58
CA LYS A 286 -17.51 3.55 9.50
C LYS A 286 -17.27 5.07 9.62
N SER A 287 -16.32 5.62 8.88
CA SER A 287 -16.11 7.08 8.79
C SER A 287 -17.30 7.80 8.15
N HIS A 288 -18.12 7.06 7.37
CA HIS A 288 -19.24 7.55 6.58
C HIS A 288 -18.86 8.57 5.49
N LEU A 289 -17.57 8.73 5.21
CA LEU A 289 -17.10 9.59 4.12
C LEU A 289 -17.36 8.90 2.77
N THR A 290 -17.88 9.68 1.81
CA THR A 290 -18.17 9.27 0.42
C THR A 290 -17.34 10.03 -0.60
N ASP A 291 -16.78 11.17 -0.19
CA ASP A 291 -15.92 11.99 -1.03
C ASP A 291 -14.48 11.44 -1.05
N PRO A 292 -13.89 11.19 -2.23
CA PRO A 292 -12.55 10.61 -2.35
C PRO A 292 -11.44 11.50 -1.75
N GLN A 293 -11.56 12.83 -1.86
CA GLN A 293 -10.55 13.76 -1.34
C GLN A 293 -10.57 13.78 0.19
N ARG A 294 -11.75 13.82 0.78
CA ARG A 294 -11.91 13.73 2.24
C ARG A 294 -11.42 12.38 2.78
N LEU A 295 -11.69 11.28 2.06
CA LEU A 295 -11.17 9.95 2.40
C LEU A 295 -9.65 9.88 2.28
N SER A 296 -9.07 10.48 1.24
CA SER A 296 -7.61 10.54 1.10
C SER A 296 -6.97 11.28 2.28
N ARG A 297 -7.57 12.38 2.75
CA ARG A 297 -7.11 13.11 3.94
C ARG A 297 -7.29 12.30 5.23
N LEU A 298 -8.38 11.55 5.36
CA LEU A 298 -8.53 10.61 6.49
C LEU A 298 -7.43 9.53 6.47
N LEU A 299 -7.08 9.02 5.29
CA LEU A 299 -6.00 8.03 5.15
C LEU A 299 -4.65 8.58 5.62
N ILE A 300 -4.35 9.89 5.48
CA ILE A 300 -3.15 10.49 6.06
C ILE A 300 -3.08 10.19 7.56
N ALA A 301 -4.15 10.47 8.29
CA ALA A 301 -4.18 10.26 9.74
C ALA A 301 -4.24 8.77 10.11
N ALA A 302 -5.01 7.96 9.38
CA ALA A 302 -5.17 6.53 9.66
C ALA A 302 -3.90 5.73 9.37
N CYS A 303 -3.19 6.04 8.28
CA CYS A 303 -1.92 5.41 7.94
C CYS A 303 -0.81 5.78 8.93
N LEU A 304 -0.72 7.05 9.35
CA LEU A 304 0.22 7.46 10.40
C LEU A 304 -0.14 6.84 11.76
N ALA A 305 -1.43 6.71 12.08
CA ALA A 305 -1.88 6.00 13.28
C ALA A 305 -1.47 4.52 13.24
N TYR A 306 -1.57 3.87 12.08
CA TYR A 306 -1.12 2.49 11.90
C TYR A 306 0.38 2.34 12.10
N ILE A 307 1.18 3.20 11.46
CA ILE A 307 2.64 3.21 11.64
C ILE A 307 2.99 3.41 13.12
N TRP A 308 2.34 4.36 13.80
CA TRP A 308 2.54 4.61 15.23
C TRP A 308 2.28 3.41 16.13
N VAL A 309 1.28 2.58 15.80
CA VAL A 309 0.93 1.38 16.59
C VAL A 309 1.92 0.24 16.34
N ILE A 310 2.55 0.19 15.16
CA ILE A 310 3.48 -0.88 14.78
C ILE A 310 4.91 -0.62 15.29
N TYR A 311 5.33 0.64 15.41
CA TYR A 311 6.67 1.09 15.80
C TYR A 311 6.68 1.85 17.11
#